data_719931916d21aab1f7f9467e748d144c
#
_entry.id   719931916d21aab1f7f9467e748d144c
#
_cell.length_a   1.000
_cell.length_b   1.000
_cell.length_c   1.000
_cell.angle_alpha   90.00
_cell.angle_beta   90.00
_cell.angle_gamma   90.00
#
_symmetry.space_group_name_H-M   'P 1'
#
loop_
_entity.id
_entity.type
_entity.pdbx_description
1 polymer ?
#
loop_
_entity_poly.entity_id
_entity_poly.type
_entity_poly.pdbx_seq_one_letter_code
_entity_poly.pdbx_strand_id
1 'polypeptide(L)'
;MDFSFYTESIKVLRSLGNSTRLSIVCKLVTYGSLSVSDLSKQTKITEDLIVQHLRKLTSGNIVISERIGKRLHFKIKDNKTIEIIKVLGLLS
;
A
#
# COMPACT_ATOMS: atom_id res chain seq x y z
N MET A 1 16.59 -27.43 3.68
CA MET A 1 15.32 -26.98 3.07
C MET A 1 15.50 -25.59 2.46
N ASP A 2 15.04 -25.41 1.24
CA ASP A 2 15.14 -24.14 0.55
C ASP A 2 13.87 -23.31 0.79
N PHE A 3 14.03 -22.14 1.42
CA PHE A 3 12.93 -21.23 1.72
C PHE A 3 12.77 -20.11 0.69
N SER A 4 13.53 -20.13 -0.41
CA SER A 4 13.46 -19.08 -1.43
C SER A 4 12.07 -18.95 -2.06
N PHE A 5 11.32 -20.05 -2.08
CA PHE A 5 9.93 -20.06 -2.58
C PHE A 5 9.04 -19.06 -1.85
N TYR A 6 9.34 -18.78 -0.57
CA TYR A 6 8.51 -17.91 0.26
C TYR A 6 8.98 -16.46 0.29
N THR A 7 10.09 -16.13 -0.37
CA THR A 7 10.71 -14.81 -0.24
C THR A 7 9.77 -13.66 -0.58
N GLU A 8 9.07 -13.75 -1.70
CA GLU A 8 8.14 -12.68 -2.12
C GLU A 8 6.93 -12.59 -1.17
N SER A 9 6.40 -13.73 -0.74
CA SER A 9 5.27 -13.74 0.19
C SER A 9 5.64 -13.11 1.53
N ILE A 10 6.82 -13.41 2.04
CA ILE A 10 7.31 -12.83 3.30
C ILE A 10 7.48 -11.32 3.13
N LYS A 11 8.01 -10.88 2.01
CA LYS A 11 8.18 -9.46 1.73
C LYS A 11 6.83 -8.71 1.73
N VAL A 12 5.83 -9.30 1.10
CA VAL A 12 4.47 -8.74 1.10
C VAL A 12 3.92 -8.66 2.52
N LEU A 13 4.01 -9.75 3.29
CA LEU A 13 3.50 -9.81 4.65
C LEU A 13 4.18 -8.80 5.57
N ARG A 14 5.50 -8.63 5.43
CA ARG A 14 6.24 -7.62 6.20
C ARG A 14 5.79 -6.21 5.86
N SER A 15 5.56 -5.95 4.57
CA SER A 15 5.09 -4.64 4.12
C SER A 15 3.73 -4.31 4.69
N LEU A 16 2.85 -5.30 4.82
CA LEU A 16 1.50 -5.14 5.36
C LEU A 16 1.46 -5.22 6.89
N GLY A 17 2.52 -5.70 7.54
CA GLY A 17 2.56 -5.93 8.97
C GLY A 17 2.82 -4.68 9.82
N ASN A 18 2.19 -3.57 9.45
CA ASN A 18 2.28 -2.29 10.15
C ASN A 18 0.96 -1.57 10.01
N SER A 19 0.41 -1.08 11.11
CA SER A 19 -0.94 -0.50 11.12
C SER A 19 -1.09 0.69 10.17
N THR A 20 -0.08 1.56 10.10
CA THR A 20 -0.11 2.71 9.21
C THR A 20 -0.09 2.29 7.75
N ARG A 21 0.82 1.36 7.38
CA ARG A 21 0.89 0.85 6.01
C ARG A 21 -0.37 0.11 5.62
N LEU A 22 -0.92 -0.69 6.53
CA LEU A 22 -2.17 -1.41 6.26
C LEU A 22 -3.32 -0.44 6.02
N SER A 23 -3.42 0.64 6.80
CA SER A 23 -4.41 1.69 6.59
C SER A 23 -4.28 2.34 5.21
N ILE A 24 -3.06 2.67 4.80
CA ILE A 24 -2.80 3.24 3.48
C ILE A 24 -3.25 2.27 2.38
N VAL A 25 -2.87 1.01 2.49
CA VAL A 25 -3.22 -0.02 1.50
C VAL A 25 -4.74 -0.17 1.40
N CYS A 26 -5.45 -0.21 2.52
CA CYS A 26 -6.91 -0.30 2.52
C CYS A 26 -7.55 0.89 1.79
N LYS A 27 -7.04 2.10 1.99
CA LYS A 27 -7.55 3.28 1.27
C LYS A 27 -7.30 3.19 -0.22
N LEU A 28 -6.11 2.72 -0.62
CA LEU A 28 -5.80 2.54 -2.05
C LEU A 28 -6.66 1.45 -2.69
N VAL A 29 -6.94 0.37 -1.98
CA VAL A 29 -7.84 -0.67 -2.49
C VAL A 29 -9.24 -0.11 -2.68
N THR A 30 -9.72 0.68 -1.71
CA THR A 30 -11.07 1.23 -1.73
C THR A 30 -11.26 2.29 -2.81
N TYR A 31 -10.31 3.22 -2.93
CA TYR A 31 -10.45 4.40 -3.77
C TYR A 31 -9.67 4.34 -5.09
N GLY A 32 -8.83 3.34 -5.27
CA GLY A 32 -8.02 3.16 -6.47
C GLY A 32 -6.72 3.92 -6.41
N SER A 33 -6.69 5.16 -6.90
CA SER A 33 -5.46 5.93 -7.01
C SER A 33 -5.59 7.20 -6.17
N LEU A 34 -4.63 7.44 -5.26
CA LEU A 34 -4.66 8.59 -4.35
C LEU A 34 -3.30 9.27 -4.31
N SER A 35 -3.31 10.61 -4.16
CA SER A 35 -2.11 11.39 -3.91
C SER A 35 -1.72 11.31 -2.43
N VAL A 36 -0.52 11.79 -2.08
CA VAL A 36 -0.09 11.92 -0.68
C VAL A 36 -1.08 12.78 0.10
N SER A 37 -1.51 13.89 -0.48
CA SER A 37 -2.50 14.78 0.16
C SER A 37 -3.82 14.06 0.44
N ASP A 38 -4.33 13.29 -0.54
CA ASP A 38 -5.55 12.53 -0.38
C ASP A 38 -5.42 11.49 0.73
N LEU A 39 -4.30 10.76 0.75
CA LEU A 39 -4.03 9.75 1.76
C LEU A 39 -3.93 10.37 3.15
N SER A 40 -3.28 11.52 3.27
CA SER A 40 -3.20 12.24 4.53
C SER A 40 -4.59 12.62 5.05
N LYS A 41 -5.45 13.13 4.19
CA LYS A 41 -6.82 13.49 4.54
C LYS A 41 -7.65 12.28 4.95
N GLN A 42 -7.52 11.18 4.21
CA GLN A 42 -8.29 9.96 4.44
C GLN A 42 -7.87 9.23 5.72
N THR A 43 -6.58 9.25 6.03
CA THR A 43 -6.03 8.51 7.17
C THR A 43 -5.82 9.39 8.41
N LYS A 44 -5.82 10.71 8.25
CA LYS A 44 -5.47 11.69 9.28
C LYS A 44 -4.03 11.52 9.78
N ILE A 45 -3.16 11.01 8.91
CA ILE A 45 -1.74 10.86 9.14
C ILE A 45 -1.03 11.99 8.39
N THR A 46 0.05 12.53 8.96
CA THR A 46 0.79 13.63 8.32
C THR A 46 1.38 13.19 6.98
N GLU A 47 1.52 14.14 6.06
CA GLU A 47 2.07 13.82 4.73
C GLU A 47 3.49 13.28 4.81
N ASP A 48 4.32 13.79 5.71
CA ASP A 48 5.69 13.30 5.89
C ASP A 48 5.70 11.82 6.25
N LEU A 49 4.84 11.41 7.15
CA LEU A 49 4.75 10.01 7.57
C LEU A 49 4.17 9.14 6.45
N ILE A 50 3.17 9.64 5.73
CA ILE A 50 2.62 8.97 4.54
C ILE A 50 3.74 8.69 3.53
N VAL A 51 4.57 9.70 3.22
CA VAL A 51 5.69 9.54 2.28
C VAL A 51 6.65 8.45 2.73
N GLN A 52 7.01 8.43 4.02
CA GLN A 52 7.92 7.42 4.57
C GLN A 52 7.37 6.00 4.36
N HIS A 53 6.09 5.81 4.63
CA HIS A 53 5.45 4.49 4.48
C HIS A 53 5.24 4.12 3.02
N LEU A 54 4.93 5.08 2.16
CA LEU A 54 4.82 4.81 0.72
C LEU A 54 6.14 4.35 0.13
N ARG A 55 7.28 4.87 0.60
CA ARG A 55 8.60 4.40 0.18
C ARG A 55 8.78 2.92 0.51
N LYS A 56 8.41 2.50 1.70
CA LYS A 56 8.48 1.10 2.12
C LYS A 56 7.54 0.22 1.31
N LEU A 57 6.34 0.69 1.05
CA LEU A 57 5.37 -0.05 0.24
C LEU A 57 5.83 -0.17 -1.21
N THR A 58 6.44 0.85 -1.77
CA THR A 58 7.01 0.81 -3.11
C THR A 58 8.18 -0.17 -3.18
N SER A 59 9.09 -0.13 -2.20
CA SER A 59 10.21 -1.06 -2.11
C SER A 59 9.74 -2.51 -1.95
N GLY A 60 8.61 -2.71 -1.28
CA GLY A 60 8.01 -4.03 -1.09
C GLY A 60 7.17 -4.51 -2.28
N ASN A 61 7.12 -3.76 -3.36
CA ASN A 61 6.31 -4.06 -4.55
C ASN A 61 4.81 -4.13 -4.29
N ILE A 62 4.34 -3.41 -3.28
CA ILE A 62 2.91 -3.34 -2.94
C ILE A 62 2.20 -2.25 -3.72
N VAL A 63 2.85 -1.09 -3.85
CA VAL A 63 2.29 0.06 -4.57
C VAL A 63 3.24 0.53 -5.66
N ILE A 64 2.67 1.18 -6.66
CA ILE A 64 3.41 1.90 -7.68
C ILE A 64 2.89 3.33 -7.73
N SER A 65 3.74 4.24 -8.22
CA SER A 65 3.34 5.61 -8.45
C SER A 65 2.98 5.81 -9.92
N GLU A 66 2.06 6.73 -10.16
CA GLU A 66 1.71 7.17 -11.50
C GLU A 66 1.46 8.67 -11.49
N ARG A 67 1.80 9.35 -12.58
CA ARG A 67 1.54 10.77 -12.71
C ARG A 67 0.20 10.97 -13.37
N ILE A 68 -0.68 11.70 -12.69
CA ILE A 68 -2.00 12.08 -13.21
C ILE A 68 -2.01 13.60 -13.26
N GLY A 69 -1.91 14.16 -14.46
CA GLY A 69 -1.74 15.59 -14.64
C GLY A 69 -0.41 16.05 -14.03
N LYS A 70 -0.46 17.01 -13.11
CA LYS A 70 0.73 17.54 -12.41
C LYS A 70 0.98 16.84 -11.07
N ARG A 71 0.13 15.90 -10.68
CA ARG A 71 0.21 15.26 -9.36
C ARG A 71 0.71 13.83 -9.47
N LEU A 72 1.46 13.42 -8.44
CA LEU A 72 1.90 12.05 -8.28
C LEU A 72 0.85 11.31 -7.46
N HIS A 73 0.34 10.21 -8.01
CA HIS A 73 -0.63 9.34 -7.36
C HIS A 73 -0.02 7.97 -7.13
N PHE A 74 -0.59 7.25 -6.17
CA PHE A 74 -0.15 5.90 -5.80
C PHE A 74 -1.33 4.96 -5.94
N LYS A 75 -1.05 3.73 -6.35
CA LYS A 75 -2.07 2.67 -6.47
C LYS A 75 -1.47 1.32 -6.14
N ILE A 76 -2.33 0.35 -5.86
CA ILE A 76 -1.89 -1.02 -5.61
C ILE A 76 -1.34 -1.60 -6.91
N LYS A 77 -0.19 -2.27 -6.80
CA LYS A 77 0.52 -2.77 -7.97
C LYS A 77 -0.19 -3.94 -8.64
N ASP A 78 -0.68 -4.91 -7.87
CA ASP A 78 -1.30 -6.10 -8.43
C ASP A 78 -2.48 -6.61 -7.59
N ASN A 79 -3.21 -7.56 -8.17
CA ASN A 79 -4.43 -8.10 -7.55
C ASN A 79 -4.18 -8.96 -6.32
N LYS A 80 -2.98 -9.49 -6.12
CA LYS A 80 -2.68 -10.31 -4.93
C LYS A 80 -2.92 -9.53 -3.65
N THR A 81 -2.42 -8.31 -3.60
CA THR A 81 -2.61 -7.45 -2.42
C THR A 81 -4.09 -7.16 -2.20
N ILE A 82 -4.82 -6.84 -3.27
CA ILE A 82 -6.26 -6.59 -3.19
C ILE A 82 -6.98 -7.80 -2.62
N GLU A 83 -6.65 -9.00 -3.10
CA GLU A 83 -7.27 -10.24 -2.62
C GLU A 83 -6.95 -10.51 -1.16
N ILE A 84 -5.71 -10.26 -0.73
CA ILE A 84 -5.31 -10.41 0.68
C ILE A 84 -6.17 -9.50 1.56
N ILE A 85 -6.34 -8.24 1.17
CA ILE A 85 -7.13 -7.27 1.94
C ILE A 85 -8.59 -7.73 2.02
N LYS A 86 -9.14 -8.24 0.93
CA LYS A 86 -10.51 -8.76 0.90
C LYS A 86 -10.66 -9.97 1.83
N VAL A 87 -9.73 -10.92 1.76
CA VAL A 87 -9.74 -12.12 2.59
C VAL A 87 -9.67 -11.76 4.08
N LEU A 88 -8.89 -10.75 4.43
CA LEU A 88 -8.78 -10.29 5.81
C LEU A 88 -10.04 -9.56 6.30
N GLY A 89 -10.97 -9.23 5.40
CA GLY A 89 -12.22 -8.56 5.76
C GLY A 89 -12.03 -7.12 6.21
N LEU A 90 -11.01 -6.45 5.70
CA LEU A 90 -10.66 -5.09 6.13
C LEU A 90 -11.39 -3.99 5.35
N LEU A 91 -12.15 -4.35 4.32
CA LEU A 91 -12.94 -3.39 3.55
C LEU A 91 -14.37 -3.38 4.09
N SER A 92 -14.83 -2.22 4.41
CA SER A 92 -16.22 -2.04 4.86
C SER A 92 -17.14 -1.76 3.68
#